data_7f72c7e9c8caba30f8d4a9620eacd047
#
_entry.id   7f72c7e9c8caba30f8d4a9620eacd047
#
_cell.length_a   1.000
_cell.length_b   1.000
_cell.length_c   1.000
_cell.angle_alpha   90.00
_cell.angle_beta   90.00
_cell.angle_gamma   90.00
#
_symmetry.space_group_name_H-M   'P 1'
#
loop_
_entity.id
_entity.type
_entity.pdbx_description
1 polymer ?
#
loop_
_entity_poly.entity_id
_entity_poly.type
_entity_poly.pdbx_seq_one_letter_code
_entity_poly.pdbx_strand_id
1 'polypeptide(L)'
;MKRLFRSEKGYVLVFSILVLPVFVGFGLLIIDAGRGNNAHGDLQAAADSVALAGARELDGGLNAIARAKVAMARVQNTVGMLSPNGGSAERLTYEDTTGNEYNVVFLSAIPASDATPIDTAWLTSNMTTDDTDAQYVYVRAQSRDLQTTFFNPVTYLTDSVPISVVAVAKTVAAACDITPLYICNPFEYDANGNYVGDQLQQEFNAGSLHGRMIRLHPPGSQTEAPGNFGFLRVDKPGAKTLNDFFAGALNPTCYSSERVQTQTGAVTSLQQGINTRFDMYEG
;
A
#
# COMPACT_ATOMS: atom_id res chain seq x y z
N MET A 1 -37.33 70.50 5.65
CA MET A 1 -36.44 69.36 6.00
C MET A 1 -36.75 68.07 5.22
N LYS A 2 -36.82 68.08 3.89
CA LYS A 2 -37.22 66.89 3.10
C LYS A 2 -36.31 66.63 1.86
N ARG A 3 -35.08 67.16 1.82
CA ARG A 3 -34.17 66.98 0.66
C ARG A 3 -32.79 66.42 0.97
N LEU A 4 -32.54 65.96 2.21
CA LEU A 4 -31.23 65.42 2.62
C LEU A 4 -31.05 63.94 2.36
N PHE A 5 -32.11 63.22 1.99
CA PHE A 5 -32.04 61.78 1.77
C PHE A 5 -32.15 61.32 0.29
N ARG A 6 -31.92 62.23 -0.65
CA ARG A 6 -32.05 61.90 -2.11
C ARG A 6 -30.75 62.07 -2.87
N SER A 7 -29.60 61.81 -2.24
CA SER A 7 -28.34 61.70 -2.94
C SER A 7 -27.88 60.25 -2.88
N GLU A 8 -28.30 59.46 -3.85
CA GLU A 8 -27.90 58.06 -4.02
C GLU A 8 -26.38 57.89 -4.25
N LYS A 9 -25.67 58.98 -4.57
CA LYS A 9 -24.22 59.00 -4.77
C LYS A 9 -23.39 58.74 -3.49
N GLY A 10 -23.88 59.06 -2.32
CA GLY A 10 -23.20 58.80 -1.05
C GLY A 10 -23.37 57.37 -0.54
N TYR A 11 -24.47 56.70 -0.88
CA TYR A 11 -24.75 55.34 -0.45
C TYR A 11 -23.78 54.30 -1.07
N VAL A 12 -23.47 54.45 -2.38
CA VAL A 12 -22.55 53.53 -3.08
C VAL A 12 -21.16 53.59 -2.45
N LEU A 13 -20.67 54.78 -2.07
CA LEU A 13 -19.36 54.92 -1.46
C LEU A 13 -19.31 54.27 -0.04
N VAL A 14 -20.32 54.52 0.78
CA VAL A 14 -20.41 53.89 2.11
C VAL A 14 -20.53 52.38 2.00
N PHE A 15 -21.39 51.90 1.08
CA PHE A 15 -21.55 50.47 0.82
C PHE A 15 -20.25 49.82 0.32
N SER A 16 -19.53 50.45 -0.57
CA SER A 16 -18.25 49.94 -1.11
C SER A 16 -17.18 49.86 -0.02
N ILE A 17 -17.09 50.86 0.88
CA ILE A 17 -16.13 50.87 2.00
C ILE A 17 -16.42 49.71 2.96
N LEU A 18 -17.68 49.33 3.18
CA LEU A 18 -18.05 48.25 4.10
C LEU A 18 -17.89 46.87 3.44
N VAL A 19 -18.19 46.76 2.17
CA VAL A 19 -18.22 45.46 1.45
C VAL A 19 -16.84 45.06 0.94
N LEU A 20 -16.02 46.01 0.48
CA LEU A 20 -14.70 45.73 -0.09
C LEU A 20 -13.79 44.99 0.91
N PRO A 21 -13.65 45.39 2.21
CA PRO A 21 -12.85 44.66 3.20
C PRO A 21 -13.33 43.23 3.41
N VAL A 22 -14.65 43.00 3.33
CA VAL A 22 -15.23 41.65 3.46
C VAL A 22 -14.79 40.77 2.29
N PHE A 23 -14.87 41.25 1.06
CA PHE A 23 -14.40 40.50 -0.10
C PHE A 23 -12.90 40.25 -0.08
N VAL A 24 -12.11 41.25 0.32
CA VAL A 24 -10.66 41.06 0.48
C VAL A 24 -10.37 40.03 1.56
N GLY A 25 -11.09 40.08 2.69
CA GLY A 25 -10.93 39.08 3.76
C GLY A 25 -11.24 37.66 3.30
N PHE A 26 -12.32 37.46 2.54
CA PHE A 26 -12.61 36.13 1.94
C PHE A 26 -11.55 35.69 0.94
N GLY A 27 -11.03 36.60 0.11
CA GLY A 27 -9.95 36.29 -0.82
C GLY A 27 -8.68 35.79 -0.10
N LEU A 28 -8.30 36.45 0.97
CA LEU A 28 -7.15 36.07 1.79
C LEU A 28 -7.35 34.73 2.52
N LEU A 29 -8.57 34.47 3.02
CA LEU A 29 -8.93 33.19 3.60
C LEU A 29 -8.80 32.03 2.61
N ILE A 30 -9.24 32.23 1.37
CA ILE A 30 -9.14 31.22 0.30
C ILE A 30 -7.67 30.91 0.01
N ILE A 31 -6.81 31.92 -0.02
CA ILE A 31 -5.36 31.73 -0.23
C ILE A 31 -4.75 30.90 0.90
N ASP A 32 -5.01 31.23 2.16
CA ASP A 32 -4.48 30.51 3.30
C ASP A 32 -5.03 29.06 3.37
N ALA A 33 -6.31 28.85 3.05
CA ALA A 33 -6.90 27.52 2.95
C ALA A 33 -6.25 26.70 1.80
N GLY A 34 -5.97 27.33 0.67
CA GLY A 34 -5.25 26.69 -0.44
C GLY A 34 -3.83 26.26 -0.05
N ARG A 35 -3.12 27.10 0.69
CA ARG A 35 -1.80 26.77 1.25
C ARG A 35 -1.87 25.60 2.22
N GLY A 36 -2.89 25.57 3.09
CA GLY A 36 -3.13 24.47 4.02
C GLY A 36 -3.35 23.15 3.30
N ASN A 37 -4.20 23.14 2.28
CA ASN A 37 -4.46 21.95 1.48
C ASN A 37 -3.21 21.45 0.73
N ASN A 38 -2.41 22.35 0.17
CA ASN A 38 -1.17 21.98 -0.49
C ASN A 38 -0.16 21.39 0.49
N ALA A 39 0.03 22.03 1.66
CA ALA A 39 0.92 21.52 2.69
C ALA A 39 0.50 20.15 3.23
N HIS A 40 -0.81 19.94 3.41
CA HIS A 40 -1.37 18.63 3.79
C HIS A 40 -1.12 17.59 2.69
N GLY A 41 -1.34 17.94 1.41
CA GLY A 41 -1.09 17.04 0.29
C GLY A 41 0.39 16.64 0.16
N ASP A 42 1.30 17.61 0.29
CA ASP A 42 2.74 17.36 0.24
C ASP A 42 3.20 16.48 1.40
N LEU A 43 2.69 16.75 2.62
CA LEU A 43 3.00 15.95 3.80
C LEU A 43 2.44 14.52 3.67
N GLN A 44 1.23 14.36 3.11
CA GLN A 44 0.64 13.05 2.83
C GLN A 44 1.49 12.27 1.82
N ALA A 45 1.89 12.90 0.72
CA ALA A 45 2.76 12.27 -0.28
C ALA A 45 4.12 11.86 0.32
N ALA A 46 4.65 12.66 1.24
CA ALA A 46 5.87 12.33 1.97
C ALA A 46 5.67 11.10 2.88
N ALA A 47 4.60 11.05 3.65
CA ALA A 47 4.28 9.90 4.51
C ALA A 47 4.02 8.63 3.69
N ASP A 48 3.28 8.73 2.58
CA ASP A 48 3.01 7.62 1.67
C ASP A 48 4.30 7.04 1.08
N SER A 49 5.24 7.91 0.68
CA SER A 49 6.51 7.47 0.11
C SER A 49 7.36 6.69 1.12
N VAL A 50 7.38 7.12 2.38
CA VAL A 50 8.07 6.42 3.48
C VAL A 50 7.39 5.08 3.77
N ALA A 51 6.05 5.07 3.87
CA ALA A 51 5.29 3.84 4.10
C ALA A 51 5.49 2.81 2.99
N LEU A 52 5.45 3.22 1.72
CA LEU A 52 5.68 2.35 0.58
C LEU A 52 7.11 1.81 0.51
N ALA A 53 8.10 2.63 0.86
CA ALA A 53 9.49 2.20 0.90
C ALA A 53 9.69 1.10 1.95
N GLY A 54 9.11 1.26 3.14
CA GLY A 54 9.17 0.26 4.19
C GLY A 54 8.40 -1.01 3.83
N ALA A 55 7.19 -0.86 3.29
CA ALA A 55 6.33 -1.99 2.94
C ALA A 55 6.95 -2.95 1.91
N ARG A 56 7.77 -2.45 1.00
CA ARG A 56 8.46 -3.28 -0.01
C ARG A 56 9.41 -4.31 0.57
N GLU A 57 9.93 -4.06 1.76
CA GLU A 57 10.88 -4.92 2.44
C GLU A 57 10.20 -5.94 3.37
N LEU A 58 8.88 -5.82 3.60
CA LEU A 58 8.11 -6.74 4.43
C LEU A 58 7.70 -7.99 3.64
N ASP A 59 8.67 -8.85 3.39
CA ASP A 59 8.50 -10.11 2.65
C ASP A 59 8.28 -11.33 3.55
N GLY A 60 8.20 -11.13 4.87
CA GLY A 60 8.11 -12.20 5.87
C GLY A 60 9.42 -12.95 6.10
N GLY A 61 10.52 -12.52 5.46
CA GLY A 61 11.84 -13.11 5.63
C GLY A 61 12.62 -12.51 6.79
N LEU A 62 13.78 -13.09 7.08
CA LEU A 62 14.67 -12.64 8.15
C LEU A 62 15.10 -11.17 7.95
N ASN A 63 15.06 -10.40 9.05
CA ASN A 63 15.42 -8.98 9.10
C ASN A 63 14.55 -8.08 8.21
N ALA A 64 13.30 -8.47 7.91
CA ALA A 64 12.40 -7.69 7.08
C ALA A 64 12.16 -6.29 7.67
N ILE A 65 11.89 -6.19 8.97
CA ILE A 65 11.72 -4.93 9.69
C ILE A 65 12.99 -4.07 9.65
N ALA A 66 14.16 -4.69 9.84
CA ALA A 66 15.43 -3.95 9.79
C ALA A 66 15.71 -3.41 8.39
N ARG A 67 15.46 -4.19 7.33
CA ARG A 67 15.54 -3.74 5.94
C ARG A 67 14.55 -2.61 5.65
N ALA A 68 13.31 -2.74 6.13
CA ALA A 68 12.29 -1.72 5.98
C ALA A 68 12.73 -0.37 6.58
N LYS A 69 13.29 -0.38 7.80
CA LYS A 69 13.84 0.83 8.45
C LYS A 69 14.96 1.47 7.62
N VAL A 70 15.87 0.67 7.08
CA VAL A 70 16.95 1.17 6.20
C VAL A 70 16.38 1.73 4.89
N ALA A 71 15.38 1.10 4.31
CA ALA A 71 14.74 1.59 3.09
C ALA A 71 14.02 2.93 3.32
N MET A 72 13.27 3.05 4.41
CA MET A 72 12.61 4.30 4.81
C MET A 72 13.61 5.44 5.05
N ALA A 73 14.73 5.18 5.70
CA ALA A 73 15.77 6.19 5.97
C ALA A 73 16.43 6.75 4.70
N ARG A 74 16.31 6.05 3.58
CA ARG A 74 16.82 6.51 2.27
C ARG A 74 15.85 7.45 1.55
N VAL A 75 14.59 7.48 1.98
CA VAL A 75 13.57 8.35 1.38
C VAL A 75 13.77 9.77 1.88
N GLN A 76 13.96 10.70 0.96
CA GLN A 76 14.11 12.11 1.27
C GLN A 76 12.95 12.87 0.64
N ASN A 77 12.16 13.50 1.48
CA ASN A 77 11.05 14.34 1.08
C ASN A 77 11.32 15.79 1.41
N THR A 78 10.80 16.69 0.59
CA THR A 78 10.93 18.12 0.80
C THR A 78 9.54 18.73 0.74
N VAL A 79 9.09 19.32 1.85
CA VAL A 79 7.76 19.94 1.96
C VAL A 79 7.94 21.45 2.05
N GLY A 80 7.54 22.15 0.97
CA GLY A 80 7.82 23.57 0.80
C GLY A 80 7.06 24.50 1.73
N MET A 81 5.87 24.09 2.19
CA MET A 81 4.97 24.95 2.95
C MET A 81 5.13 24.87 4.47
N LEU A 82 5.92 23.92 4.98
CA LEU A 82 6.08 23.70 6.43
C LEU A 82 7.25 24.47 7.05
N SER A 83 8.02 25.21 6.26
CA SER A 83 9.13 26.00 6.79
C SER A 83 8.63 27.11 7.72
N PRO A 84 9.12 27.19 8.96
CA PRO A 84 8.65 28.17 9.96
C PRO A 84 8.89 29.64 9.57
N ASN A 85 9.75 29.92 8.60
CA ASN A 85 10.07 31.29 8.19
C ASN A 85 9.71 31.58 6.71
N GLY A 86 8.87 30.76 6.09
CA GLY A 86 8.35 30.98 4.74
C GLY A 86 9.38 30.98 3.61
N GLY A 87 10.63 30.60 3.86
CA GLY A 87 11.71 30.79 2.93
C GLY A 87 12.41 29.54 2.40
N SER A 88 12.33 28.42 3.07
CA SER A 88 13.00 27.19 2.67
C SER A 88 12.09 25.99 2.88
N ALA A 89 12.08 25.10 1.91
CA ALA A 89 11.41 23.83 2.04
C ALA A 89 12.01 23.01 3.21
N GLU A 90 11.16 22.44 4.03
CA GLU A 90 11.59 21.55 5.11
C GLU A 90 11.86 20.15 4.55
N ARG A 91 13.02 19.58 4.91
CA ARG A 91 13.40 18.24 4.52
C ARG A 91 12.98 17.28 5.61
N LEU A 92 12.11 16.33 5.24
CA LEU A 92 11.63 15.30 6.12
C LEU A 92 12.36 13.98 5.84
N THR A 93 12.98 13.42 6.87
CA THR A 93 13.69 12.13 6.81
C THR A 93 13.21 11.23 7.93
N TYR A 94 13.08 9.93 7.64
CA TYR A 94 12.85 8.95 8.69
C TYR A 94 14.17 8.61 9.39
N GLU A 95 14.15 8.66 10.71
CA GLU A 95 15.22 8.17 11.57
C GLU A 95 14.61 7.23 12.62
N ASP A 96 15.30 6.16 12.98
CA ASP A 96 14.82 5.17 13.95
C ASP A 96 15.14 5.62 15.40
N THR A 97 14.82 6.85 15.75
CA THR A 97 15.03 7.43 17.07
C THR A 97 13.77 8.14 17.58
N THR A 98 13.64 8.29 18.87
CA THR A 98 12.46 8.94 19.49
C THR A 98 12.47 10.46 19.23
N GLY A 99 11.35 11.00 18.77
CA GLY A 99 11.19 12.45 18.56
C GLY A 99 11.30 12.90 17.11
N ASN A 100 11.31 11.99 16.18
CA ASN A 100 11.50 12.22 14.75
C ASN A 100 10.26 12.69 14.02
N GLU A 101 10.48 13.09 12.78
CA GLU A 101 9.48 13.62 11.86
C GLU A 101 8.37 12.61 11.52
N TYR A 102 8.69 11.31 11.63
CA TYR A 102 7.73 10.21 11.42
C TYR A 102 7.73 9.25 12.59
N ASN A 103 6.55 8.92 13.08
CA ASN A 103 6.34 7.79 13.97
C ASN A 103 5.94 6.58 13.11
N VAL A 104 6.75 5.52 13.13
CA VAL A 104 6.54 4.32 12.33
C VAL A 104 6.24 3.14 13.24
N VAL A 105 5.20 2.39 12.89
CA VAL A 105 4.80 1.16 13.58
C VAL A 105 4.57 0.06 12.54
N PHE A 106 5.09 -1.13 12.80
CA PHE A 106 4.81 -2.31 11.99
C PHE A 106 3.61 -3.05 12.58
N LEU A 107 2.66 -3.42 11.71
CA LEU A 107 1.42 -4.04 12.13
C LEU A 107 1.24 -5.41 11.47
N SER A 108 0.67 -6.35 12.23
CA SER A 108 0.27 -7.66 11.73
C SER A 108 -1.09 -7.61 11.02
N ALA A 109 -1.96 -6.66 11.36
CA ALA A 109 -3.29 -6.51 10.77
C ALA A 109 -3.74 -5.05 10.72
N ILE A 110 -4.70 -4.76 9.84
CA ILE A 110 -5.46 -3.52 9.80
C ILE A 110 -6.95 -3.81 9.99
N PRO A 111 -7.80 -2.82 10.34
CA PRO A 111 -9.24 -3.01 10.41
C PRO A 111 -9.81 -3.54 9.09
N ALA A 112 -10.78 -4.44 9.16
CA ALA A 112 -11.46 -4.98 7.98
C ALA A 112 -12.33 -3.95 7.25
N SER A 113 -12.65 -2.83 7.90
CA SER A 113 -13.47 -1.74 7.35
C SER A 113 -12.75 -0.42 7.47
N ASP A 114 -12.73 0.35 6.39
CA ASP A 114 -12.17 1.70 6.34
C ASP A 114 -12.89 2.68 7.28
N ALA A 115 -14.11 2.34 7.72
CA ALA A 115 -14.84 3.13 8.72
C ALA A 115 -14.30 2.97 10.15
N THR A 116 -13.45 1.99 10.40
CA THR A 116 -12.84 1.74 11.71
C THR A 116 -11.49 2.46 11.79
N PRO A 117 -11.33 3.46 12.67
CA PRO A 117 -10.07 4.19 12.77
C PRO A 117 -8.96 3.31 13.37
N ILE A 118 -7.75 3.51 12.89
CA ILE A 118 -6.55 2.96 13.52
C ILE A 118 -6.15 3.91 14.66
N ASP A 119 -6.72 3.68 15.81
CA ASP A 119 -6.44 4.44 17.03
C ASP A 119 -5.27 3.85 17.84
N THR A 120 -4.95 4.46 18.96
CA THR A 120 -3.86 4.00 19.83
C THR A 120 -4.10 2.60 20.39
N ALA A 121 -5.36 2.23 20.65
CA ALA A 121 -5.72 0.90 21.16
C ALA A 121 -5.50 -0.15 20.08
N TRP A 122 -5.90 0.14 18.83
CA TRP A 122 -5.64 -0.73 17.69
C TRP A 122 -4.14 -0.90 17.45
N LEU A 123 -3.37 0.19 17.43
CA LEU A 123 -1.92 0.14 17.26
C LEU A 123 -1.26 -0.73 18.31
N THR A 124 -1.62 -0.56 19.59
CA THR A 124 -1.04 -1.34 20.70
C THR A 124 -1.35 -2.83 20.59
N SER A 125 -2.54 -3.18 20.08
CA SER A 125 -2.97 -4.57 19.99
C SER A 125 -2.41 -5.31 18.76
N ASN A 126 -2.04 -4.60 17.71
CA ASN A 126 -1.62 -5.19 16.43
C ASN A 126 -0.19 -4.84 16.03
N MET A 127 0.53 -4.05 16.85
CA MET A 127 1.95 -3.80 16.60
C MET A 127 2.76 -5.08 16.78
N THR A 128 3.73 -5.27 15.89
CA THR A 128 4.62 -6.42 15.95
C THR A 128 6.07 -5.99 15.75
N THR A 129 6.97 -6.77 16.33
CA THR A 129 8.42 -6.72 16.12
C THR A 129 8.94 -8.00 15.47
N ASP A 130 8.03 -8.92 15.13
CA ASP A 130 8.36 -10.16 14.46
C ASP A 130 8.36 -9.93 12.94
N ASP A 131 9.47 -10.26 12.30
CA ASP A 131 9.67 -10.11 10.86
C ASP A 131 8.64 -10.88 10.03
N THR A 132 8.18 -12.03 10.53
CA THR A 132 7.24 -12.91 9.83
C THR A 132 5.80 -12.42 9.94
N ASP A 133 5.46 -11.70 11.02
CA ASP A 133 4.13 -11.18 11.28
C ASP A 133 3.91 -9.75 10.74
N ALA A 134 5.00 -9.04 10.45
CA ALA A 134 4.93 -7.66 9.95
C ALA A 134 4.42 -7.63 8.51
N GLN A 135 3.16 -7.22 8.33
CA GLN A 135 2.51 -7.14 7.02
C GLN A 135 2.27 -5.71 6.55
N TYR A 136 2.15 -4.77 7.47
CA TYR A 136 1.82 -3.38 7.18
C TYR A 136 2.80 -2.44 7.85
N VAL A 137 3.09 -1.34 7.16
CA VAL A 137 3.82 -0.20 7.71
C VAL A 137 2.83 0.93 7.95
N TYR A 138 2.67 1.32 9.20
CA TYR A 138 1.92 2.49 9.60
C TYR A 138 2.89 3.63 9.83
N VAL A 139 2.71 4.75 9.14
CA VAL A 139 3.53 5.95 9.24
C VAL A 139 2.64 7.11 9.65
N ARG A 140 2.99 7.78 10.71
CA ARG A 140 2.34 9.02 11.12
C ARG A 140 3.36 10.15 11.09
N ALA A 141 3.15 11.14 10.24
CA ALA A 141 3.94 12.36 10.30
C ALA A 141 3.61 13.14 11.58
N GLN A 142 4.64 13.68 12.23
CA GLN A 142 4.44 14.54 13.40
C GLN A 142 3.61 15.76 13.01
N SER A 143 2.80 16.23 13.95
CA SER A 143 2.03 17.45 13.76
C SER A 143 2.95 18.63 13.51
N ARG A 144 2.71 19.34 12.43
CA ARG A 144 3.42 20.56 12.02
C ARG A 144 2.46 21.72 12.02
N ASP A 145 2.92 22.85 12.53
CA ASP A 145 2.15 24.07 12.59
C ASP A 145 2.35 24.89 11.32
N LEU A 146 1.30 24.98 10.50
CA LEU A 146 1.28 25.89 9.35
C LEU A 146 0.88 27.27 9.80
N GLN A 147 1.78 28.25 9.67
CA GLN A 147 1.46 29.63 9.96
C GLN A 147 0.54 30.24 8.91
N THR A 148 -0.54 30.89 9.36
CA THR A 148 -1.41 31.68 8.48
C THR A 148 -0.70 32.99 8.13
N THR A 149 -0.68 33.35 6.83
CA THR A 149 0.10 34.50 6.35
C THR A 149 -0.75 35.74 6.19
N PHE A 150 -2.00 35.59 5.77
CA PHE A 150 -2.83 36.70 5.34
C PHE A 150 -4.06 36.92 6.20
N PHE A 151 -4.55 35.89 6.89
CA PHE A 151 -5.83 35.99 7.55
C PHE A 151 -5.76 35.70 9.04
N ASN A 152 -5.62 36.77 9.82
CA ASN A 152 -5.76 36.72 11.28
C ASN A 152 -6.83 37.65 11.85
N PRO A 153 -8.02 37.88 11.23
CA PRO A 153 -9.08 38.67 11.89
C PRO A 153 -10.01 37.81 12.76
N VAL A 154 -10.05 36.51 12.57
CA VAL A 154 -10.91 35.59 13.32
C VAL A 154 -10.10 34.78 14.33
N THR A 155 -8.80 34.63 14.11
CA THR A 155 -7.90 33.82 14.93
C THR A 155 -7.01 34.66 15.84
N TYR A 156 -7.57 35.65 16.49
CA TYR A 156 -6.95 36.15 17.72
C TYR A 156 -6.66 35.00 18.72
N LEU A 157 -6.93 33.75 18.33
CA LEU A 157 -6.78 32.57 19.18
C LEU A 157 -5.64 31.62 18.74
N THR A 158 -5.23 31.59 17.48
CA THR A 158 -4.08 30.73 17.02
C THR A 158 -3.47 31.27 15.75
N ASP A 159 -2.17 31.54 15.78
CA ASP A 159 -1.40 31.99 14.62
C ASP A 159 -1.03 30.82 13.66
N SER A 160 -1.44 29.60 13.98
CA SER A 160 -1.07 28.41 13.25
C SER A 160 -2.17 27.36 13.23
N VAL A 161 -2.17 26.53 12.17
CA VAL A 161 -3.06 25.38 12.01
C VAL A 161 -2.20 24.11 12.05
N PRO A 162 -2.43 23.19 13.01
CA PRO A 162 -1.69 21.94 13.05
C PRO A 162 -2.11 21.03 11.89
N ILE A 163 -1.12 20.52 11.17
CA ILE A 163 -1.30 19.55 10.09
C ILE A 163 -0.61 18.24 10.49
N SER A 164 -1.32 17.14 10.44
CA SER A 164 -0.78 15.80 10.62
C SER A 164 -1.42 14.86 9.61
N VAL A 165 -0.68 13.84 9.21
CA VAL A 165 -1.13 12.84 8.23
C VAL A 165 -0.74 11.44 8.67
N VAL A 166 -1.46 10.46 8.14
CA VAL A 166 -1.20 9.05 8.38
C VAL A 166 -1.18 8.32 7.05
N ALA A 167 -0.21 7.43 6.87
CA ALA A 167 -0.10 6.54 5.74
C ALA A 167 -0.01 5.10 6.23
N VAL A 168 -0.68 4.19 5.52
CA VAL A 168 -0.54 2.75 5.76
C VAL A 168 -0.24 2.09 4.43
N ALA A 169 0.81 1.29 4.39
CA ALA A 169 1.19 0.57 3.19
C ALA A 169 1.40 -0.91 3.46
N LYS A 170 1.07 -1.73 2.47
CA LYS A 170 1.37 -3.15 2.40
C LYS A 170 1.89 -3.48 1.01
N THR A 171 2.85 -4.37 0.92
CA THR A 171 3.28 -4.95 -0.35
C THR A 171 2.71 -6.36 -0.47
N VAL A 172 2.08 -6.63 -1.59
CA VAL A 172 1.66 -7.98 -1.95
C VAL A 172 2.66 -8.51 -2.95
N ALA A 173 3.37 -9.57 -2.57
CA ALA A 173 4.26 -10.26 -3.49
C ALA A 173 3.43 -10.88 -4.62
N ALA A 174 3.82 -10.63 -5.86
CA ALA A 174 3.23 -11.24 -7.03
C ALA A 174 4.31 -11.88 -7.89
N ALA A 175 4.09 -13.12 -8.29
CA ALA A 175 4.90 -13.82 -9.27
C ALA A 175 4.26 -13.68 -10.65
N CYS A 176 4.94 -13.01 -11.56
CA CYS A 176 4.50 -12.83 -12.94
C CYS A 176 5.32 -13.75 -13.86
N ASP A 177 4.78 -14.03 -15.05
CA ASP A 177 5.44 -14.83 -16.09
C ASP A 177 5.84 -16.25 -15.64
N ILE A 178 5.13 -16.79 -14.67
CA ILE A 178 5.36 -18.15 -14.17
C ILE A 178 4.41 -19.14 -14.86
N THR A 179 4.85 -20.38 -14.96
CA THR A 179 3.99 -21.48 -15.39
C THR A 179 2.89 -21.68 -14.35
N PRO A 180 1.60 -21.79 -14.71
CA PRO A 180 0.48 -21.90 -13.81
C PRO A 180 0.39 -23.30 -13.17
N LEU A 181 1.45 -23.69 -12.49
CA LEU A 181 1.56 -24.96 -11.79
C LEU A 181 1.76 -24.70 -10.29
N TYR A 182 1.22 -25.55 -9.46
CA TYR A 182 1.51 -25.56 -8.04
C TYR A 182 1.76 -26.98 -7.55
N ILE A 183 2.50 -27.08 -6.48
CA ILE A 183 2.69 -28.31 -5.71
C ILE A 183 2.33 -28.03 -4.26
N CYS A 184 1.73 -28.99 -3.58
CA CYS A 184 1.65 -28.94 -2.12
C CYS A 184 3.06 -29.02 -1.55
N ASN A 185 3.33 -28.28 -0.49
CA ASN A 185 4.62 -28.33 0.20
C ASN A 185 4.81 -29.75 0.82
N PRO A 186 5.73 -30.58 0.28
CA PRO A 186 5.92 -31.92 0.81
C PRO A 186 6.64 -31.96 2.15
N PHE A 187 7.14 -30.82 2.62
CA PHE A 187 7.89 -30.66 3.87
C PHE A 187 7.11 -29.89 4.94
N GLU A 188 5.81 -29.70 4.73
CA GLU A 188 4.96 -28.96 5.66
C GLU A 188 4.71 -29.72 6.96
N TYR A 189 4.71 -31.03 6.88
CA TYR A 189 4.50 -31.92 8.01
C TYR A 189 5.64 -32.95 8.14
N ASP A 190 6.02 -33.24 9.36
CA ASP A 190 6.98 -34.34 9.65
C ASP A 190 6.34 -35.73 9.50
N ALA A 191 7.13 -36.77 9.66
CA ALA A 191 6.65 -38.16 9.58
C ALA A 191 5.59 -38.52 10.64
N ASN A 192 5.43 -37.69 11.69
CA ASN A 192 4.44 -37.83 12.74
C ASN A 192 3.18 -37.00 12.52
N GLY A 193 3.14 -36.20 11.42
CA GLY A 193 2.04 -35.34 11.10
C GLY A 193 2.06 -33.96 11.81
N ASN A 194 3.19 -33.58 12.44
CA ASN A 194 3.32 -32.27 13.04
C ASN A 194 3.73 -31.23 11.98
N TYR A 195 3.14 -30.04 12.04
CA TYR A 195 3.51 -28.93 11.20
C TYR A 195 4.93 -28.45 11.54
N VAL A 196 5.82 -28.40 10.55
CA VAL A 196 7.25 -28.07 10.71
C VAL A 196 7.68 -26.80 9.99
N GLY A 197 6.75 -26.09 9.38
CA GLY A 197 6.98 -24.73 8.83
C GLY A 197 7.97 -24.69 7.67
N ASP A 198 9.06 -23.95 7.82
CA ASP A 198 9.95 -23.48 6.72
C ASP A 198 10.93 -24.52 6.15
N GLN A 199 10.71 -25.80 6.32
CA GLN A 199 11.62 -26.83 5.80
C GLN A 199 11.76 -26.80 4.28
N LEU A 200 10.72 -26.42 3.52
CA LEU A 200 10.82 -26.26 2.06
C LEU A 200 11.91 -25.26 1.69
N GLN A 201 11.98 -24.12 2.35
CA GLN A 201 12.99 -23.09 2.11
C GLN A 201 14.39 -23.58 2.49
N GLN A 202 14.51 -24.33 3.57
CA GLN A 202 15.78 -24.93 4.00
C GLN A 202 16.28 -25.95 2.98
N GLU A 203 15.40 -26.86 2.52
CA GLU A 203 15.71 -27.86 1.48
C GLU A 203 16.07 -27.23 0.14
N PHE A 204 15.37 -26.13 -0.23
CA PHE A 204 15.70 -25.35 -1.42
C PHE A 204 17.09 -24.71 -1.31
N ASN A 205 17.38 -24.05 -0.20
CA ASN A 205 18.67 -23.40 0.05
C ASN A 205 19.82 -24.42 0.14
N ALA A 206 19.56 -25.61 0.66
CA ALA A 206 20.51 -26.71 0.69
C ALA A 206 20.78 -27.37 -0.67
N GLY A 207 19.98 -27.02 -1.70
CA GLY A 207 20.08 -27.61 -3.03
C GLY A 207 19.55 -29.05 -3.11
N SER A 208 18.93 -29.58 -2.06
CA SER A 208 18.45 -30.97 -2.00
C SER A 208 17.26 -31.24 -2.94
N LEU A 209 16.60 -30.17 -3.41
CA LEU A 209 15.49 -30.24 -4.35
C LEU A 209 15.95 -30.28 -5.81
N HIS A 210 17.19 -29.96 -6.08
CA HIS A 210 17.70 -29.93 -7.43
C HIS A 210 17.70 -31.34 -8.06
N GLY A 211 17.09 -31.46 -9.25
CA GLY A 211 16.99 -32.71 -9.98
C GLY A 211 15.92 -33.68 -9.45
N ARG A 212 15.15 -33.31 -8.41
CA ARG A 212 14.00 -34.12 -7.97
C ARG A 212 12.84 -34.00 -8.93
N MET A 213 12.31 -35.13 -9.36
CA MET A 213 11.07 -35.19 -10.12
C MET A 213 9.87 -35.11 -9.17
N ILE A 214 9.03 -34.12 -9.39
CA ILE A 214 7.80 -33.93 -8.60
C ILE A 214 6.62 -34.39 -9.44
N ARG A 215 5.81 -35.29 -8.90
CA ARG A 215 4.58 -35.73 -9.56
C ARG A 215 3.48 -34.74 -9.26
N LEU A 216 2.97 -34.07 -10.27
CA LEU A 216 1.88 -33.09 -10.18
C LEU A 216 0.49 -33.75 -10.04
N HIS A 217 0.36 -35.02 -10.49
CA HIS A 217 -0.89 -35.76 -10.43
C HIS A 217 -0.62 -37.19 -9.95
N PRO A 218 -1.02 -37.54 -8.73
CA PRO A 218 -0.90 -38.92 -8.26
C PRO A 218 -1.91 -39.83 -8.96
N PRO A 219 -1.54 -41.05 -9.28
CA PRO A 219 -2.45 -42.01 -9.89
C PRO A 219 -3.42 -42.53 -8.83
N GLY A 220 -4.71 -42.17 -8.95
CA GLY A 220 -5.81 -42.79 -8.23
C GLY A 220 -5.81 -42.65 -6.70
N SER A 221 -5.15 -41.69 -6.13
CA SER A 221 -5.10 -41.46 -4.71
C SER A 221 -6.39 -40.81 -4.21
N GLN A 222 -7.03 -41.44 -3.23
CA GLN A 222 -8.23 -40.94 -2.56
C GLN A 222 -7.95 -39.84 -1.53
N THR A 223 -6.70 -39.44 -1.34
CA THR A 223 -6.26 -38.53 -0.27
C THR A 223 -6.20 -37.08 -0.68
N GLU A 224 -6.39 -36.74 -1.95
CA GLU A 224 -6.39 -35.37 -2.40
C GLU A 224 -7.79 -34.77 -2.39
N ALA A 225 -7.86 -33.49 -2.04
CA ALA A 225 -9.12 -32.76 -2.12
C ALA A 225 -9.71 -32.88 -3.54
N PRO A 226 -10.96 -33.31 -3.68
CA PRO A 226 -11.59 -33.53 -4.98
C PRO A 226 -11.52 -32.26 -5.82
N GLY A 227 -10.90 -32.36 -7.01
CA GLY A 227 -10.93 -31.30 -7.99
C GLY A 227 -9.68 -30.44 -8.15
N ASN A 228 -8.63 -30.62 -7.35
CA ASN A 228 -7.37 -29.88 -7.47
C ASN A 228 -6.25 -30.74 -8.06
N PHE A 229 -5.76 -30.42 -9.26
CA PHE A 229 -4.82 -31.25 -10.02
C PHE A 229 -3.50 -30.54 -10.36
N GLY A 230 -3.01 -29.68 -9.46
CA GLY A 230 -1.69 -29.05 -9.60
C GLY A 230 -1.63 -27.88 -10.59
N PHE A 231 -2.77 -27.35 -11.02
CA PHE A 231 -2.84 -26.20 -11.92
C PHE A 231 -3.45 -24.97 -11.22
N LEU A 232 -2.84 -23.82 -11.46
CA LEU A 232 -3.40 -22.53 -11.06
C LEU A 232 -4.39 -22.05 -12.13
N ARG A 233 -5.39 -21.31 -11.69
CA ARG A 233 -6.30 -20.62 -12.58
C ARG A 233 -5.55 -19.48 -13.27
N VAL A 234 -5.58 -19.49 -14.59
CA VAL A 234 -5.08 -18.37 -15.37
C VAL A 234 -6.16 -17.29 -15.45
N ASP A 235 -6.71 -16.71 -16.27
CA ASP A 235 -7.72 -15.64 -16.27
C ASP A 235 -9.12 -16.18 -15.88
N LYS A 236 -9.68 -17.04 -16.71
CA LYS A 236 -11.00 -17.65 -16.51
C LYS A 236 -10.90 -19.11 -16.14
N PRO A 237 -11.89 -19.64 -15.38
CA PRO A 237 -11.90 -21.07 -15.10
C PRO A 237 -12.11 -21.89 -16.40
N GLY A 238 -11.45 -23.02 -16.46
CA GLY A 238 -11.67 -24.00 -17.53
C GLY A 238 -10.40 -24.54 -18.16
N ALA A 239 -10.48 -25.80 -18.61
CA ALA A 239 -9.37 -26.49 -19.26
C ALA A 239 -8.94 -25.80 -20.57
N LYS A 240 -9.88 -25.17 -21.28
CA LYS A 240 -9.58 -24.46 -22.53
C LYS A 240 -8.65 -23.28 -22.30
N THR A 241 -8.92 -22.42 -21.28
CA THR A 241 -8.08 -21.26 -20.98
C THR A 241 -6.66 -21.67 -20.61
N LEU A 242 -6.53 -22.74 -19.81
CA LEU A 242 -5.24 -23.29 -19.45
C LEU A 242 -4.50 -23.86 -20.67
N ASN A 243 -5.21 -24.54 -21.56
CA ASN A 243 -4.65 -25.06 -22.80
C ASN A 243 -4.15 -23.92 -23.72
N ASP A 244 -4.95 -22.85 -23.88
CA ASP A 244 -4.58 -21.67 -24.67
C ASP A 244 -3.35 -20.96 -24.06
N PHE A 245 -3.22 -20.92 -22.74
CA PHE A 245 -2.02 -20.41 -22.06
C PHE A 245 -0.78 -21.23 -22.40
N PHE A 246 -0.86 -22.56 -22.27
CA PHE A 246 0.27 -23.45 -22.59
C PHE A 246 0.61 -23.43 -24.06
N ALA A 247 -0.34 -23.19 -24.94
CA ALA A 247 -0.10 -22.99 -26.38
C ALA A 247 0.59 -21.66 -26.70
N GLY A 248 0.67 -20.74 -25.74
CA GLY A 248 1.23 -19.38 -25.92
C GLY A 248 0.25 -18.37 -26.50
N ALA A 249 -1.04 -18.69 -26.51
CA ALA A 249 -2.10 -17.83 -27.06
C ALA A 249 -2.59 -16.75 -26.04
N LEU A 250 -2.23 -16.88 -24.78
CA LEU A 250 -2.58 -15.92 -23.73
C LEU A 250 -1.33 -15.26 -23.14
N ASN A 251 -1.50 -14.01 -22.74
CA ASN A 251 -0.44 -13.27 -22.05
C ASN A 251 -0.18 -13.88 -20.66
N PRO A 252 1.07 -13.80 -20.17
CA PRO A 252 1.42 -14.20 -18.82
C PRO A 252 0.55 -13.51 -17.78
N THR A 253 0.17 -14.26 -16.74
CA THR A 253 -0.65 -13.78 -15.62
C THR A 253 0.23 -13.61 -14.39
N CYS A 254 -0.06 -12.58 -13.59
CA CYS A 254 0.57 -12.41 -12.29
C CYS A 254 -0.28 -13.08 -11.20
N TYR A 255 0.36 -13.85 -10.35
CA TYR A 255 -0.25 -14.50 -9.20
C TYR A 255 0.22 -13.79 -7.93
N SER A 256 -0.71 -13.23 -7.18
CA SER A 256 -0.41 -12.69 -5.85
C SER A 256 -0.71 -13.72 -4.77
N SER A 257 0.06 -13.72 -3.69
CA SER A 257 -0.14 -14.64 -2.56
C SER A 257 -1.57 -14.59 -1.98
N GLU A 258 -2.26 -13.46 -2.13
CA GLU A 258 -3.62 -13.27 -1.61
C GLU A 258 -4.73 -13.73 -2.57
N ARG A 259 -4.42 -13.93 -3.85
CA ARG A 259 -5.42 -14.18 -4.90
C ARG A 259 -5.12 -15.40 -5.76
N VAL A 260 -4.30 -16.29 -5.27
CA VAL A 260 -4.04 -17.56 -5.96
C VAL A 260 -5.29 -18.42 -5.90
N GLN A 261 -5.75 -18.86 -7.06
CA GLN A 261 -6.87 -19.80 -7.19
C GLN A 261 -6.41 -21.03 -7.96
N THR A 262 -6.81 -22.18 -7.46
CA THR A 262 -6.53 -23.45 -8.15
C THR A 262 -7.54 -23.70 -9.26
N GLN A 263 -7.10 -24.33 -10.34
CA GLN A 263 -7.97 -24.82 -11.40
C GLN A 263 -8.59 -26.14 -10.96
N THR A 264 -9.91 -26.15 -10.82
CA THR A 264 -10.67 -27.37 -10.48
C THR A 264 -10.95 -28.21 -11.73
N GLY A 265 -11.02 -29.51 -11.56
CA GLY A 265 -11.33 -30.47 -12.64
C GLY A 265 -10.10 -31.01 -13.35
N ALA A 266 -10.21 -32.22 -13.87
CA ALA A 266 -9.13 -32.86 -14.63
C ALA A 266 -8.93 -32.14 -15.98
N VAL A 267 -7.73 -31.60 -16.21
CA VAL A 267 -7.38 -30.95 -17.48
C VAL A 267 -6.72 -31.97 -18.41
N THR A 268 -7.53 -32.74 -19.13
CA THR A 268 -7.06 -33.78 -20.03
C THR A 268 -6.58 -33.25 -21.38
N SER A 269 -7.01 -32.04 -21.77
CA SER A 269 -6.66 -31.40 -23.06
C SER A 269 -5.33 -30.64 -23.05
N LEU A 270 -4.61 -30.61 -21.94
CA LEU A 270 -3.38 -29.83 -21.79
C LEU A 270 -2.26 -30.26 -22.77
N GLN A 271 -2.27 -31.54 -23.14
CA GLN A 271 -1.33 -32.07 -24.10
C GLN A 271 -1.34 -31.32 -25.44
N GLN A 272 -2.51 -30.90 -25.92
CA GLN A 272 -2.63 -30.13 -27.15
C GLN A 272 -1.94 -28.78 -27.08
N GLY A 273 -2.12 -28.04 -25.96
CA GLY A 273 -1.46 -26.74 -25.75
C GLY A 273 0.07 -26.86 -25.67
N ILE A 274 0.55 -27.86 -24.93
CA ILE A 274 1.98 -28.14 -24.84
C ILE A 274 2.54 -28.55 -26.23
N ASN A 275 1.89 -29.45 -26.92
CA ASN A 275 2.32 -29.88 -28.25
C ASN A 275 2.37 -28.71 -29.23
N THR A 276 1.36 -27.83 -29.20
CA THR A 276 1.34 -26.61 -30.03
C THR A 276 2.56 -25.72 -29.76
N ARG A 277 2.94 -25.56 -28.49
CA ARG A 277 4.10 -24.75 -28.13
C ARG A 277 5.42 -25.29 -28.63
N PHE A 278 5.51 -26.60 -28.79
CA PHE A 278 6.70 -27.29 -29.31
C PHE A 278 6.60 -27.68 -30.79
N ASP A 279 5.67 -27.07 -31.53
CA ASP A 279 5.40 -27.38 -32.96
C ASP A 279 5.10 -28.86 -33.23
N MET A 280 4.61 -29.59 -32.26
CA MET A 280 4.19 -30.96 -32.36
C MET A 280 2.67 -31.01 -32.64
N TYR A 281 2.30 -30.95 -33.88
CA TYR A 281 0.90 -31.04 -34.30
C TYR A 281 0.56 -32.47 -34.63
N GLU A 282 -0.42 -33.04 -33.99
CA GLU A 282 -1.12 -34.23 -34.50
C GLU A 282 -2.27 -33.71 -35.34
N GLY A 283 -2.29 -34.15 -36.62
CA GLY A 283 -3.30 -33.80 -37.60
C GLY A 283 -4.69 -34.35 -37.27
#